data_91849200aad13862eea2c4804b924e75
#
_entry.id   91849200aad13862eea2c4804b924e75
#
_cell.length_a   1.000
_cell.length_b   1.000
_cell.length_c   1.000
_cell.angle_alpha   90.00
_cell.angle_beta   90.00
_cell.angle_gamma   90.00
#
_symmetry.space_group_name_H-M   'P 1'
#
loop_
_entity.id
_entity.type
_entity.pdbx_description
1 polymer ?
#
loop_
_entity_poly.entity_id
_entity_poly.type
_entity_poly.pdbx_seq_one_letter_code
_entity_poly.pdbx_strand_id
1 'polypeptide(L)'
;MSKKDFFYCKDVIRFSLKNATKPISTIRLRMNLHGERLTFYLPVEYKIQPKHWDKEMGCAIEDSKRNPDLKGNIRLQLILRNINKEIEKTTNALIKVLEEMKLHEIYPSVDAVRTKLREELNQATKEKRMFADFISFMEYYISLCKDGTILNSKGGRLAAGTIQSYASTLKIVKQYCANRRIKLRLDGETVNFYNDFVKFMNEASHSRGKYKPNAIGKFVKSIKAMLRYAYENNYTANDDFKRREFKVYKENVETVYLTEKELDNLYNLELNEGESCVRDSFIVSSYTGLRYSDIARLQQKHLDFDNKLLTIVTQKTNTLVVIPMHPKVEAIFRKYGNQPPAVQSNQSTNRILKKLCRKAGITNFVSVVETSGGIKHEITHEKCDMVTSHTARRSFATNAYRAGIPSLSIMQITGHSTETSFMKYIRISKEENAIALSKHTFFKAG
;
A
#
# COMPACT_ATOMS: atom_id res chain seq x y z
N MET A 1 -56.74 11.33 29.95
CA MET A 1 -56.47 11.01 28.54
C MET A 1 -56.06 9.56 28.45
N SER A 2 -56.73 8.81 27.63
CA SER A 2 -56.74 7.35 27.52
C SER A 2 -55.35 6.80 27.17
N LYS A 3 -54.93 5.70 27.86
CA LYS A 3 -53.75 4.87 27.61
C LYS A 3 -53.87 4.08 26.28
N LYS A 4 -54.12 4.74 25.14
CA LYS A 4 -54.23 4.07 23.84
C LYS A 4 -53.01 4.38 22.97
N ASP A 5 -52.34 3.33 22.61
CA ASP A 5 -51.50 3.07 21.42
C ASP A 5 -50.24 3.83 21.24
N PHE A 6 -49.22 3.48 22.02
CA PHE A 6 -47.82 3.65 21.69
C PHE A 6 -47.30 2.47 20.81
N PHE A 7 -47.94 2.20 19.69
CA PHE A 7 -47.41 1.26 18.72
C PHE A 7 -46.64 2.02 17.64
N TYR A 8 -45.35 1.98 17.72
CA TYR A 8 -44.48 2.44 16.63
C TYR A 8 -44.09 1.25 15.78
N CYS A 9 -44.69 1.11 14.61
CA CYS A 9 -44.32 0.11 13.63
C CYS A 9 -43.14 0.62 12.78
N LYS A 10 -42.27 -0.26 12.33
CA LYS A 10 -41.19 0.08 11.38
C LYS A 10 -41.70 0.83 10.15
N ASP A 11 -42.96 0.63 9.77
CA ASP A 11 -43.60 1.23 8.61
C ASP A 11 -43.80 2.74 8.70
N VAL A 12 -43.67 3.33 9.89
CA VAL A 12 -43.80 4.77 10.13
C VAL A 12 -42.47 5.53 9.96
N ILE A 13 -41.35 4.80 10.00
CA ILE A 13 -39.98 5.35 9.84
C ILE A 13 -39.67 5.40 8.35
N ARG A 14 -39.50 6.59 7.79
CA ARG A 14 -39.20 6.78 6.37
C ARG A 14 -37.88 7.51 6.16
N PHE A 15 -37.04 6.97 5.28
CA PHE A 15 -35.88 7.67 4.80
C PHE A 15 -36.15 8.34 3.46
N SER A 16 -35.54 9.50 3.25
CA SER A 16 -35.70 10.27 2.01
C SER A 16 -34.49 11.15 1.77
N LEU A 17 -34.31 11.58 0.54
CA LEU A 17 -33.26 12.56 0.20
C LEU A 17 -33.72 13.97 0.63
N LYS A 18 -32.76 14.78 1.15
CA LYS A 18 -33.02 16.18 1.49
C LYS A 18 -33.37 16.99 0.24
N ASN A 19 -32.62 16.74 -0.84
CA ASN A 19 -32.78 17.44 -2.10
C ASN A 19 -32.43 16.50 -3.28
N ALA A 20 -33.46 15.95 -3.90
CA ALA A 20 -33.35 14.98 -4.98
C ALA A 20 -32.91 15.60 -6.32
N THR A 21 -32.88 16.92 -6.45
CA THR A 21 -32.44 17.61 -7.68
C THR A 21 -30.93 17.92 -7.70
N LYS A 22 -30.24 17.82 -6.54
CA LYS A 22 -28.79 18.04 -6.48
C LYS A 22 -28.03 16.79 -6.94
N PRO A 23 -26.84 16.94 -7.54
CA PRO A 23 -26.00 15.80 -7.97
C PRO A 23 -25.71 14.80 -6.84
N ILE A 24 -25.57 15.30 -5.61
CA ILE A 24 -25.37 14.49 -4.40
C ILE A 24 -26.28 15.05 -3.31
N SER A 25 -27.02 14.16 -2.63
CA SER A 25 -27.97 14.54 -1.60
C SER A 25 -27.68 13.87 -0.27
N THR A 26 -28.02 14.58 0.81
CA THR A 26 -28.00 14.05 2.18
C THR A 26 -29.27 13.23 2.42
N ILE A 27 -29.13 12.12 3.12
CA ILE A 27 -30.23 11.23 3.52
C ILE A 27 -30.78 11.73 4.85
N ARG A 28 -32.11 11.72 4.99
CA ARG A 28 -32.80 12.08 6.21
C ARG A 28 -33.86 11.04 6.57
N LEU A 29 -33.92 10.73 7.85
CA LEU A 29 -35.02 10.01 8.47
C LEU A 29 -36.15 10.98 8.77
N ARG A 30 -37.38 10.55 8.57
CA ARG A 30 -38.63 11.26 8.92
C ARG A 30 -39.58 10.31 9.63
N MET A 31 -40.18 10.81 10.68
CA MET A 31 -41.22 10.14 11.43
C MET A 31 -42.20 11.17 12.01
N ASN A 32 -43.49 10.89 12.07
CA ASN A 32 -44.46 11.72 12.79
C ASN A 32 -44.65 11.19 14.20
N LEU A 33 -44.42 12.06 15.18
CA LEU A 33 -44.64 11.79 16.61
C LEU A 33 -45.72 12.71 17.12
N HIS A 34 -46.92 12.17 17.39
CA HIS A 34 -48.04 12.91 17.95
C HIS A 34 -48.38 14.24 17.23
N GLY A 35 -48.35 14.23 15.90
CA GLY A 35 -48.61 15.42 15.09
C GLY A 35 -47.41 16.29 14.78
N GLU A 36 -46.30 16.09 15.46
CA GLU A 36 -45.02 16.76 15.17
C GLU A 36 -44.08 15.89 14.30
N ARG A 37 -43.31 16.53 13.46
CA ARG A 37 -42.40 15.83 12.55
C ARG A 37 -40.96 15.74 13.09
N LEU A 38 -40.52 14.55 13.47
CA LEU A 38 -39.15 14.26 13.69
C LEU A 38 -38.39 14.24 12.35
N THR A 39 -37.34 15.02 12.24
CA THR A 39 -36.38 14.95 11.11
C THR A 39 -34.99 14.77 11.69
N PHE A 40 -34.29 13.72 11.24
CA PHE A 40 -32.90 13.41 11.62
C PHE A 40 -32.07 13.17 10.36
N TYR A 41 -30.91 13.77 10.26
CA TYR A 41 -30.02 13.64 9.11
C TYR A 41 -28.93 12.61 9.40
N LEU A 42 -28.70 11.71 8.44
CA LEU A 42 -27.52 10.84 8.52
C LEU A 42 -26.24 11.68 8.41
N PRO A 43 -25.12 11.17 8.97
CA PRO A 43 -23.82 11.81 8.87
C PRO A 43 -23.42 12.17 7.44
N VAL A 44 -22.59 13.21 7.28
CA VAL A 44 -22.29 13.84 5.97
C VAL A 44 -21.55 12.89 5.01
N GLU A 45 -20.87 11.89 5.52
CA GLU A 45 -20.21 10.84 4.77
C GLU A 45 -21.15 9.90 4.01
N TYR A 46 -22.41 9.80 4.45
CA TYR A 46 -23.43 8.96 3.82
C TYR A 46 -24.31 9.72 2.81
N LYS A 47 -23.68 10.56 1.98
CA LYS A 47 -24.36 11.22 0.86
C LYS A 47 -24.46 10.28 -0.33
N ILE A 48 -25.54 10.43 -1.11
CA ILE A 48 -25.84 9.57 -2.26
C ILE A 48 -26.27 10.40 -3.49
N GLN A 49 -25.96 9.89 -4.68
CA GLN A 49 -26.53 10.41 -5.91
C GLN A 49 -28.01 9.95 -6.02
N PRO A 50 -28.94 10.83 -6.39
CA PRO A 50 -30.36 10.49 -6.46
C PRO A 50 -30.71 9.29 -7.35
N LYS A 51 -29.94 9.04 -8.41
CA LYS A 51 -30.12 7.89 -9.30
C LYS A 51 -29.87 6.52 -8.64
N HIS A 52 -29.12 6.49 -7.53
CA HIS A 52 -28.85 5.28 -6.75
C HIS A 52 -29.78 5.10 -5.55
N TRP A 53 -30.81 5.94 -5.44
CA TRP A 53 -31.77 5.95 -4.33
C TRP A 53 -33.14 5.42 -4.73
N ASP A 54 -33.62 4.43 -4.01
CA ASP A 54 -35.01 3.95 -4.10
C ASP A 54 -35.91 4.82 -3.26
N LYS A 55 -36.83 5.56 -3.90
CA LYS A 55 -37.75 6.48 -3.22
C LYS A 55 -38.86 5.74 -2.47
N GLU A 56 -39.28 4.58 -2.97
CA GLU A 56 -40.36 3.78 -2.39
C GLU A 56 -39.85 3.01 -1.17
N MET A 57 -38.74 2.32 -1.32
CA MET A 57 -38.12 1.55 -0.24
C MET A 57 -37.37 2.43 0.76
N GLY A 58 -37.01 3.65 0.42
CA GLY A 58 -36.23 4.54 1.28
C GLY A 58 -34.84 4.06 1.56
N CYS A 59 -34.18 3.44 0.59
CA CYS A 59 -32.84 2.85 0.73
C CYS A 59 -31.98 3.05 -0.52
N ALA A 60 -30.68 2.76 -0.43
CA ALA A 60 -29.79 2.74 -1.58
C ALA A 60 -30.00 1.45 -2.41
N ILE A 61 -29.98 1.56 -3.74
CA ILE A 61 -30.22 0.45 -4.68
C ILE A 61 -28.95 -0.39 -4.81
N GLU A 62 -28.92 -1.56 -4.17
CA GLU A 62 -27.80 -2.52 -4.21
C GLU A 62 -27.94 -3.55 -5.35
N ASP A 63 -29.12 -3.68 -5.95
CA ASP A 63 -29.34 -4.64 -7.03
C ASP A 63 -28.79 -4.10 -8.36
N SER A 64 -27.89 -4.85 -8.96
CA SER A 64 -27.26 -4.51 -10.25
C SER A 64 -28.22 -4.54 -11.44
N LYS A 65 -29.38 -5.20 -11.33
CA LYS A 65 -30.43 -5.15 -12.36
C LYS A 65 -31.17 -3.81 -12.33
N ARG A 66 -31.34 -3.21 -11.15
CA ARG A 66 -32.00 -1.91 -10.95
C ARG A 66 -31.05 -0.72 -11.02
N ASN A 67 -29.74 -0.97 -10.81
CA ASN A 67 -28.67 0.03 -10.83
C ASN A 67 -27.49 -0.45 -11.70
N PRO A 68 -27.49 -0.21 -13.02
CA PRO A 68 -26.47 -0.66 -13.94
C PRO A 68 -25.06 -0.16 -13.60
N ASP A 69 -24.91 0.99 -12.91
CA ASP A 69 -23.62 1.56 -12.50
C ASP A 69 -22.86 0.68 -11.51
N LEU A 70 -23.51 -0.34 -10.95
CA LEU A 70 -22.90 -1.33 -10.05
C LEU A 70 -22.07 -2.39 -10.79
N LYS A 71 -22.32 -2.60 -12.09
CA LYS A 71 -21.61 -3.62 -12.87
C LYS A 71 -20.10 -3.26 -12.96
N GLY A 72 -19.27 -4.12 -12.35
CA GLY A 72 -17.83 -3.92 -12.31
C GLY A 72 -17.33 -2.83 -11.33
N ASN A 73 -18.23 -2.11 -10.64
CA ASN A 73 -17.88 -1.02 -9.74
C ASN A 73 -18.01 -1.44 -8.26
N ILE A 74 -17.04 -2.24 -7.79
CA ILE A 74 -16.98 -2.74 -6.40
C ILE A 74 -17.00 -1.59 -5.38
N ARG A 75 -16.38 -0.46 -5.70
CA ARG A 75 -16.35 0.71 -4.80
C ARG A 75 -17.74 1.29 -4.58
N LEU A 76 -18.52 1.43 -5.64
CA LEU A 76 -19.89 1.93 -5.54
C LEU A 76 -20.79 0.93 -4.77
N GLN A 77 -20.66 -0.38 -5.05
CA GLN A 77 -21.37 -1.42 -4.31
C GLN A 77 -21.11 -1.32 -2.81
N LEU A 78 -19.85 -1.14 -2.41
CA LEU A 78 -19.48 -1.02 -1.00
C LEU A 78 -20.06 0.25 -0.35
N ILE A 79 -20.06 1.38 -1.08
CA ILE A 79 -20.64 2.65 -0.61
C ILE A 79 -22.14 2.49 -0.36
N LEU A 80 -22.89 1.94 -1.32
CA LEU A 80 -24.34 1.80 -1.20
C LEU A 80 -24.72 0.82 -0.08
N ARG A 81 -23.98 -0.28 0.05
CA ARG A 81 -24.15 -1.23 1.15
C ARG A 81 -23.89 -0.59 2.53
N ASN A 82 -22.87 0.26 2.64
CA ASN A 82 -22.59 0.98 3.89
C ASN A 82 -23.68 2.00 4.23
N ILE A 83 -24.28 2.66 3.22
CA ILE A 83 -25.43 3.54 3.41
C ILE A 83 -26.61 2.76 3.97
N ASN A 84 -26.93 1.59 3.40
CA ASN A 84 -28.05 0.77 3.88
C ASN A 84 -27.81 0.23 5.30
N LYS A 85 -26.58 -0.15 5.63
CA LYS A 85 -26.21 -0.51 7.00
C LYS A 85 -26.39 0.65 7.99
N GLU A 86 -26.08 1.88 7.61
CA GLU A 86 -26.27 3.04 8.48
C GLU A 86 -27.75 3.41 8.63
N ILE A 87 -28.55 3.20 7.58
CA ILE A 87 -30.02 3.31 7.64
C ILE A 87 -30.58 2.30 8.65
N GLU A 88 -30.18 1.04 8.56
CA GLU A 88 -30.60 -0.02 9.47
C GLU A 88 -30.18 0.27 10.92
N LYS A 89 -28.95 0.67 11.14
CA LYS A 89 -28.42 1.05 12.46
C LYS A 89 -29.21 2.22 13.06
N THR A 90 -29.49 3.26 12.27
CA THR A 90 -30.27 4.43 12.72
C THR A 90 -31.70 4.05 13.04
N THR A 91 -32.31 3.15 12.26
CA THR A 91 -33.65 2.60 12.50
C THR A 91 -33.70 1.84 13.83
N ASN A 92 -32.77 0.92 14.05
CA ASN A 92 -32.71 0.10 15.26
C ASN A 92 -32.47 0.96 16.52
N ALA A 93 -31.58 1.96 16.42
CA ALA A 93 -31.33 2.91 17.51
C ALA A 93 -32.60 3.73 17.85
N LEU A 94 -33.35 4.18 16.82
CA LEU A 94 -34.60 4.90 17.05
C LEU A 94 -35.68 4.02 17.72
N ILE A 95 -35.82 2.79 17.25
CA ILE A 95 -36.76 1.82 17.84
C ILE A 95 -36.43 1.60 19.31
N LYS A 96 -35.13 1.32 19.62
CA LYS A 96 -34.67 1.14 21.01
C LYS A 96 -34.99 2.35 21.89
N VAL A 97 -34.72 3.56 21.43
CA VAL A 97 -35.05 4.79 22.16
C VAL A 97 -36.53 4.93 22.43
N LEU A 98 -37.38 4.63 21.46
CA LEU A 98 -38.83 4.69 21.63
C LEU A 98 -39.36 3.62 22.59
N GLU A 99 -38.81 2.39 22.53
CA GLU A 99 -39.09 1.31 23.46
C GLU A 99 -38.70 1.64 24.90
N GLU A 100 -37.52 2.21 25.11
CA GLU A 100 -37.02 2.68 26.42
C GLU A 100 -37.91 3.80 26.98
N MET A 101 -38.30 4.79 26.13
CA MET A 101 -39.19 5.85 26.54
C MET A 101 -40.57 5.32 26.94
N LYS A 102 -41.09 4.31 26.21
CA LYS A 102 -42.34 3.63 26.54
C LYS A 102 -42.23 2.87 27.88
N LEU A 103 -41.12 2.13 28.09
CA LEU A 103 -40.90 1.36 29.30
C LEU A 103 -40.84 2.25 30.56
N HIS A 104 -40.25 3.45 30.42
CA HIS A 104 -40.14 4.42 31.50
C HIS A 104 -41.31 5.44 31.55
N GLU A 105 -42.36 5.24 30.78
CA GLU A 105 -43.53 6.13 30.68
C GLU A 105 -43.18 7.61 30.35
N ILE A 106 -42.07 7.81 29.60
CA ILE A 106 -41.58 9.13 29.19
C ILE A 106 -42.33 9.54 27.89
N TYR A 107 -42.92 10.74 27.88
CA TYR A 107 -43.58 11.27 26.69
C TYR A 107 -42.55 11.51 25.58
N PRO A 108 -42.73 10.94 24.36
CA PRO A 108 -41.74 11.03 23.28
C PRO A 108 -41.90 12.34 22.49
N SER A 109 -41.53 13.48 23.09
CA SER A 109 -41.40 14.72 22.31
C SER A 109 -40.31 14.63 21.26
N VAL A 110 -40.43 15.38 20.16
CA VAL A 110 -39.47 15.36 19.04
C VAL A 110 -38.03 15.67 19.52
N ASP A 111 -37.91 16.63 20.45
CA ASP A 111 -36.58 17.02 20.96
C ASP A 111 -36.00 15.97 21.92
N ALA A 112 -36.81 15.36 22.77
CA ALA A 112 -36.40 14.29 23.67
C ALA A 112 -35.94 13.05 22.86
N VAL A 113 -36.72 12.64 21.85
CA VAL A 113 -36.35 11.53 20.95
C VAL A 113 -35.06 11.86 20.17
N ARG A 114 -34.95 13.08 19.64
CA ARG A 114 -33.74 13.51 18.91
C ARG A 114 -32.49 13.49 19.79
N THR A 115 -32.62 13.94 21.02
CA THR A 115 -31.48 13.96 21.99
C THR A 115 -31.10 12.55 22.36
N LYS A 116 -32.03 11.70 22.77
CA LYS A 116 -31.74 10.29 23.10
C LYS A 116 -31.25 9.49 21.91
N LEU A 117 -31.74 9.72 20.69
CA LEU A 117 -31.27 9.08 19.48
C LEU A 117 -29.80 9.46 19.19
N ARG A 118 -29.42 10.73 19.41
CA ARG A 118 -28.01 11.15 19.30
C ARG A 118 -27.15 10.49 20.35
N GLU A 119 -27.63 10.37 21.58
CA GLU A 119 -26.92 9.70 22.66
C GLU A 119 -26.73 8.22 22.36
N GLU A 120 -27.79 7.52 21.91
CA GLU A 120 -27.72 6.10 21.54
C GLU A 120 -26.77 5.85 20.37
N LEU A 121 -26.86 6.66 19.31
CA LEU A 121 -25.93 6.59 18.18
C LEU A 121 -24.49 6.93 18.58
N ASN A 122 -24.31 7.85 19.54
CA ASN A 122 -23.00 8.20 20.11
C ASN A 122 -22.50 7.12 21.08
N GLN A 123 -23.37 6.44 21.83
CA GLN A 123 -23.00 5.29 22.65
C GLN A 123 -22.59 4.10 21.79
N ALA A 124 -23.34 3.79 20.74
CA ALA A 124 -22.93 2.79 19.73
C ALA A 124 -21.61 3.16 19.04
N THR A 125 -21.31 4.47 18.95
CA THR A 125 -20.00 4.96 18.49
C THR A 125 -18.95 4.88 19.59
N LYS A 126 -19.32 5.03 20.88
CA LYS A 126 -18.45 4.83 22.05
C LYS A 126 -18.11 3.36 22.28
N GLU A 127 -19.04 2.43 22.04
CA GLU A 127 -18.75 0.97 22.08
C GLU A 127 -17.78 0.58 20.96
N LYS A 128 -17.85 1.22 19.77
CA LYS A 128 -16.81 1.11 18.74
C LYS A 128 -15.49 1.79 19.12
N ARG A 129 -15.45 2.69 20.10
CA ARG A 129 -14.22 3.25 20.70
C ARG A 129 -13.56 2.28 21.71
N MET A 130 -13.56 0.99 21.41
CA MET A 130 -13.00 -0.07 22.27
C MET A 130 -11.49 0.07 22.52
N PHE A 131 -10.82 0.97 21.79
CA PHE A 131 -9.38 1.18 21.89
C PHE A 131 -9.07 2.59 22.40
N ALA A 132 -8.89 2.72 23.73
CA ALA A 132 -8.32 3.94 24.33
C ALA A 132 -6.81 4.07 24.06
N ASP A 133 -6.15 2.99 23.71
CA ASP A 133 -4.72 2.86 23.48
C ASP A 133 -4.42 2.52 22.02
N PHE A 134 -3.57 3.33 21.39
CA PHE A 134 -3.16 3.14 20.01
C PHE A 134 -2.42 1.82 19.78
N ILE A 135 -1.64 1.33 20.76
CA ILE A 135 -0.91 0.05 20.63
C ILE A 135 -1.90 -1.12 20.51
N SER A 136 -2.92 -1.16 21.36
CA SER A 136 -3.97 -2.20 21.30
C SER A 136 -4.73 -2.14 19.97
N PHE A 137 -4.98 -0.93 19.46
CA PHE A 137 -5.57 -0.78 18.12
C PHE A 137 -4.64 -1.29 17.00
N MET A 138 -3.34 -1.01 17.06
CA MET A 138 -2.36 -1.52 16.09
C MET A 138 -2.32 -3.06 16.07
N GLU A 139 -2.39 -3.69 17.25
CA GLU A 139 -2.46 -5.16 17.37
C GLU A 139 -3.71 -5.72 16.72
N TYR A 140 -4.85 -5.12 16.99
CA TYR A 140 -6.12 -5.46 16.37
C TYR A 140 -6.08 -5.27 14.86
N TYR A 141 -5.59 -4.14 14.36
CA TYR A 141 -5.44 -3.90 12.93
C TYR A 141 -4.58 -4.96 12.24
N ILE A 142 -3.48 -5.37 12.88
CA ILE A 142 -2.59 -6.42 12.37
C ILE A 142 -3.31 -7.78 12.36
N SER A 143 -4.16 -8.08 13.36
CA SER A 143 -4.95 -9.32 13.34
C SER A 143 -5.92 -9.34 12.17
N LEU A 144 -6.64 -8.25 11.90
CA LEU A 144 -7.53 -8.11 10.75
C LEU A 144 -6.80 -8.22 9.40
N CYS A 145 -5.52 -7.81 9.34
CA CYS A 145 -4.69 -8.01 8.15
C CYS A 145 -4.32 -9.50 7.96
N LYS A 146 -4.07 -10.22 9.05
CA LYS A 146 -3.67 -11.65 9.03
C LYS A 146 -4.83 -12.56 8.66
N ASP A 147 -6.01 -12.32 9.19
CA ASP A 147 -7.21 -13.11 8.90
C ASP A 147 -7.80 -12.83 7.51
N GLY A 148 -7.42 -11.70 6.91
CA GLY A 148 -7.87 -11.29 5.57
C GLY A 148 -9.13 -10.42 5.58
N THR A 149 -9.55 -9.90 6.71
CA THR A 149 -10.65 -8.91 6.82
C THR A 149 -10.25 -7.62 6.11
N ILE A 150 -8.98 -7.19 6.25
CA ILE A 150 -8.45 -6.04 5.52
C ILE A 150 -7.80 -6.53 4.22
N LEU A 151 -8.34 -6.07 3.10
CA LEU A 151 -7.90 -6.39 1.76
C LEU A 151 -7.01 -5.28 1.18
N ASN A 152 -6.23 -5.64 0.16
CA ASN A 152 -5.46 -4.66 -0.62
C ASN A 152 -6.39 -3.91 -1.62
N SER A 153 -5.84 -2.90 -2.30
CA SER A 153 -6.60 -2.08 -3.28
C SER A 153 -7.16 -2.85 -4.49
N LYS A 154 -6.77 -4.12 -4.67
CA LYS A 154 -7.26 -5.02 -5.74
C LYS A 154 -8.26 -6.05 -5.21
N GLY A 155 -8.70 -5.95 -3.95
CA GLY A 155 -9.64 -6.88 -3.32
C GLY A 155 -9.03 -8.20 -2.85
N GLY A 156 -7.70 -8.39 -2.94
CA GLY A 156 -7.01 -9.59 -2.46
C GLY A 156 -6.43 -9.42 -1.05
N ARG A 157 -5.98 -10.50 -0.44
CA ARG A 157 -5.29 -10.46 0.86
C ARG A 157 -4.00 -9.63 0.78
N LEU A 158 -3.63 -9.02 1.89
CA LEU A 158 -2.35 -8.31 1.99
C LEU A 158 -1.18 -9.30 1.91
N ALA A 159 -0.11 -8.90 1.21
CA ALA A 159 1.11 -9.69 1.14
C ALA A 159 1.76 -9.84 2.53
N ALA A 160 2.34 -11.01 2.83
CA ALA A 160 3.01 -11.30 4.09
C ALA A 160 4.06 -10.23 4.47
N GLY A 161 4.82 -9.72 3.47
CA GLY A 161 5.79 -8.63 3.68
C GLY A 161 5.16 -7.30 4.12
N THR A 162 3.90 -7.02 3.74
CA THR A 162 3.16 -5.84 4.21
C THR A 162 2.76 -6.02 5.67
N ILE A 163 2.22 -7.19 6.03
CA ILE A 163 1.84 -7.52 7.41
C ILE A 163 3.07 -7.50 8.33
N GLN A 164 4.20 -8.06 7.87
CA GLN A 164 5.46 -8.00 8.59
C GLN A 164 5.97 -6.56 8.78
N SER A 165 5.72 -5.68 7.81
CA SER A 165 6.03 -4.25 7.94
C SER A 165 5.20 -3.59 9.05
N TYR A 166 3.92 -3.91 9.15
CA TYR A 166 3.04 -3.44 10.22
C TYR A 166 3.49 -3.97 11.60
N ALA A 167 3.84 -5.25 11.71
CA ALA A 167 4.37 -5.83 12.94
C ALA A 167 5.69 -5.18 13.38
N SER A 168 6.58 -4.90 12.42
CA SER A 168 7.84 -4.17 12.70
C SER A 168 7.55 -2.75 13.18
N THR A 169 6.55 -2.07 12.62
CA THR A 169 6.13 -0.74 13.04
C THR A 169 5.58 -0.76 14.47
N LEU A 170 4.73 -1.73 14.80
CA LEU A 170 4.22 -1.93 16.16
C LEU A 170 5.36 -2.09 17.17
N LYS A 171 6.38 -2.91 16.85
CA LYS A 171 7.55 -3.10 17.71
C LYS A 171 8.27 -1.78 18.00
N ILE A 172 8.48 -0.95 16.97
CA ILE A 172 9.14 0.35 17.10
C ILE A 172 8.27 1.33 17.92
N VAL A 173 6.95 1.37 17.69
CA VAL A 173 6.05 2.23 18.47
C VAL A 173 6.03 1.81 19.94
N LYS A 174 6.05 0.51 20.26
CA LYS A 174 6.20 0.02 21.63
C LYS A 174 7.52 0.47 22.27
N GLN A 175 8.63 0.40 21.55
CA GLN A 175 9.94 0.89 22.02
C GLN A 175 9.91 2.41 22.27
N TYR A 176 9.30 3.18 21.38
CA TYR A 176 9.10 4.61 21.56
C TYR A 176 8.30 4.92 22.83
N CYS A 177 7.15 4.28 23.01
CA CYS A 177 6.31 4.48 24.20
C CYS A 177 7.05 4.13 25.50
N ALA A 178 7.82 3.04 25.49
CA ALA A 178 8.64 2.64 26.64
C ALA A 178 9.76 3.66 26.95
N ASN A 179 10.45 4.14 25.90
CA ASN A 179 11.51 5.13 26.04
C ASN A 179 11.00 6.48 26.59
N ARG A 180 9.87 6.95 26.05
CA ARG A 180 9.24 8.22 26.47
C ARG A 180 8.37 8.07 27.73
N ARG A 181 8.13 6.85 28.23
CA ARG A 181 7.24 6.54 29.37
C ARG A 181 5.83 7.10 29.18
N ILE A 182 5.27 6.97 27.96
CA ILE A 182 3.95 7.47 27.60
C ILE A 182 3.02 6.35 27.13
N LYS A 183 1.72 6.60 27.24
CA LYS A 183 0.67 5.82 26.58
C LYS A 183 0.10 6.65 25.43
N LEU A 184 0.14 6.12 24.22
CA LEU A 184 -0.44 6.78 23.06
C LEU A 184 -1.93 6.51 23.02
N ARG A 185 -2.73 7.55 23.10
CA ARG A 185 -4.19 7.47 22.91
C ARG A 185 -4.51 7.47 21.41
N LEU A 186 -5.55 6.73 21.03
CA LEU A 186 -6.00 6.68 19.63
C LEU A 186 -6.62 8.03 19.17
N ASP A 187 -7.19 8.78 20.11
CA ASP A 187 -7.79 10.10 19.92
C ASP A 187 -6.89 11.26 20.39
N GLY A 188 -5.61 10.97 20.69
CA GLY A 188 -4.64 11.96 21.16
C GLY A 188 -4.08 12.86 20.07
N GLU A 189 -3.26 13.83 20.46
CA GLU A 189 -2.60 14.77 19.55
C GLU A 189 -1.58 14.09 18.64
N THR A 190 -2.01 13.73 17.45
CA THR A 190 -1.23 12.91 16.51
C THR A 190 -0.05 13.67 15.90
N VAL A 191 -0.14 15.01 15.75
CA VAL A 191 0.95 15.82 15.20
C VAL A 191 2.12 15.93 16.19
N ASN A 192 1.85 16.13 17.47
CA ASN A 192 2.89 16.16 18.50
C ASN A 192 3.56 14.80 18.64
N PHE A 193 2.78 13.72 18.64
CA PHE A 193 3.31 12.36 18.56
C PHE A 193 4.23 12.18 17.34
N TYR A 194 3.79 12.59 16.16
CA TYR A 194 4.56 12.44 14.93
C TYR A 194 5.93 13.12 15.03
N ASN A 195 5.96 14.39 15.48
CA ASN A 195 7.20 15.16 15.56
C ASN A 195 8.19 14.52 16.56
N ASP A 196 7.71 14.12 17.74
CA ASP A 196 8.56 13.48 18.75
C ASP A 196 8.98 12.07 18.33
N PHE A 197 8.09 11.32 17.66
CA PHE A 197 8.44 10.00 17.09
C PHE A 197 9.53 10.11 16.03
N VAL A 198 9.45 11.08 15.11
CA VAL A 198 10.50 11.32 14.11
C VAL A 198 11.83 11.70 14.76
N LYS A 199 11.79 12.56 15.81
CA LYS A 199 12.97 12.92 16.59
C LYS A 199 13.58 11.68 17.26
N PHE A 200 12.77 10.90 17.96
CA PHE A 200 13.19 9.62 18.56
C PHE A 200 13.85 8.69 17.54
N MET A 201 13.27 8.55 16.35
CA MET A 201 13.80 7.69 15.30
C MET A 201 15.14 8.18 14.72
N ASN A 202 15.39 9.49 14.69
CA ASN A 202 16.67 10.04 14.27
C ASN A 202 17.76 9.84 15.33
N GLU A 203 17.39 9.82 16.61
CA GLU A 203 18.28 9.58 17.74
C GLU A 203 18.56 8.07 17.93
N ALA A 204 17.55 7.23 17.69
CA ALA A 204 17.62 5.79 17.89
C ALA A 204 18.59 5.11 16.91
N SER A 205 19.22 4.04 17.41
CA SER A 205 20.07 3.19 16.61
C SER A 205 19.67 1.71 16.73
N HIS A 206 20.08 0.94 15.74
CA HIS A 206 19.94 -0.51 15.70
C HIS A 206 21.30 -1.15 15.35
N SER A 207 21.37 -2.47 15.24
CA SER A 207 22.61 -3.22 14.98
C SER A 207 23.44 -2.77 13.75
N ARG A 208 22.82 -1.98 12.84
CA ARG A 208 23.45 -1.45 11.62
C ARG A 208 23.64 0.07 11.65
N GLY A 209 23.56 0.71 12.82
CA GLY A 209 23.68 2.15 12.99
C GLY A 209 22.33 2.88 13.10
N LYS A 210 22.28 4.17 12.83
CA LYS A 210 21.07 5.00 12.92
C LYS A 210 20.06 4.72 11.79
N TYR A 211 18.80 4.99 12.06
CA TYR A 211 17.76 4.83 11.04
C TYR A 211 17.92 5.84 9.91
N LYS A 212 17.78 5.37 8.68
CA LYS A 212 17.77 6.21 7.48
C LYS A 212 16.36 6.75 7.21
N PRO A 213 16.20 7.92 6.54
CA PRO A 213 14.90 8.56 6.29
C PRO A 213 13.85 7.64 5.65
N ASN A 214 14.24 6.78 4.72
CA ASN A 214 13.32 5.84 4.08
C ASN A 214 12.78 4.77 5.04
N ALA A 215 13.55 4.37 6.06
CA ALA A 215 13.09 3.46 7.11
C ALA A 215 12.08 4.17 8.02
N ILE A 216 12.38 5.40 8.44
CA ILE A 216 11.47 6.25 9.23
C ILE A 216 10.18 6.49 8.46
N GLY A 217 10.29 6.90 7.17
CA GLY A 217 9.13 7.11 6.31
C GLY A 217 8.26 5.86 6.13
N LYS A 218 8.86 4.66 6.12
CA LYS A 218 8.12 3.39 6.08
C LYS A 218 7.29 3.18 7.35
N PHE A 219 7.84 3.46 8.52
CA PHE A 219 7.10 3.36 9.78
C PHE A 219 5.97 4.39 9.84
N VAL A 220 6.25 5.65 9.50
CA VAL A 220 5.25 6.72 9.43
C VAL A 220 4.12 6.37 8.45
N LYS A 221 4.45 5.82 7.28
CA LYS A 221 3.45 5.35 6.31
C LYS A 221 2.54 4.26 6.88
N SER A 222 3.10 3.33 7.65
CA SER A 222 2.33 2.26 8.31
C SER A 222 1.42 2.81 9.39
N ILE A 223 1.92 3.72 10.24
CA ILE A 223 1.14 4.44 11.26
C ILE A 223 -0.02 5.19 10.60
N LYS A 224 0.27 5.94 9.53
CA LYS A 224 -0.74 6.70 8.78
C LYS A 224 -1.83 5.82 8.18
N ALA A 225 -1.48 4.61 7.72
CA ALA A 225 -2.45 3.64 7.21
C ALA A 225 -3.38 3.13 8.33
N MET A 226 -2.84 2.86 9.52
CA MET A 226 -3.61 2.41 10.67
C MET A 226 -4.53 3.50 11.22
N LEU A 227 -4.03 4.74 11.36
CA LEU A 227 -4.84 5.90 11.77
C LEU A 227 -5.96 6.19 10.77
N ARG A 228 -5.68 6.08 9.48
CA ARG A 228 -6.71 6.22 8.44
C ARG A 228 -7.79 5.16 8.60
N TYR A 229 -7.44 3.90 8.77
CA TYR A 229 -8.40 2.83 9.00
C TYR A 229 -9.22 3.06 10.26
N ALA A 230 -8.58 3.52 11.35
CA ALA A 230 -9.26 3.87 12.59
C ALA A 230 -10.32 4.97 12.36
N TYR A 231 -9.96 6.01 11.64
CA TYR A 231 -10.86 7.12 11.31
C TYR A 231 -12.01 6.67 10.39
N GLU A 232 -11.68 5.98 9.28
CA GLU A 232 -12.66 5.54 8.28
C GLU A 232 -13.68 4.52 8.86
N ASN A 233 -13.30 3.80 9.92
CA ASN A 233 -14.16 2.83 10.61
C ASN A 233 -14.71 3.35 11.95
N ASN A 234 -14.63 4.65 12.22
CA ASN A 234 -15.15 5.31 13.42
C ASN A 234 -14.59 4.79 14.77
N TYR A 235 -13.36 4.28 14.80
CA TYR A 235 -12.63 3.99 16.04
C TYR A 235 -12.07 5.26 16.69
N THR A 236 -11.88 6.32 15.92
CA THR A 236 -11.47 7.65 16.37
C THR A 236 -12.10 8.73 15.49
N ALA A 237 -12.33 9.91 16.05
CA ALA A 237 -12.70 11.11 15.30
C ALA A 237 -11.48 11.94 14.88
N ASN A 238 -10.29 11.57 15.34
CA ASN A 238 -9.05 12.29 15.07
C ASN A 238 -8.59 12.07 13.62
N ASP A 239 -8.47 13.14 12.85
CA ASP A 239 -8.03 13.14 11.46
C ASP A 239 -6.70 13.88 11.23
N ASP A 240 -5.96 14.18 12.28
CA ASP A 240 -4.66 14.88 12.24
C ASP A 240 -3.64 14.25 11.27
N PHE A 241 -3.75 12.92 11.05
CA PHE A 241 -2.89 12.23 10.07
C PHE A 241 -3.07 12.76 8.63
N LYS A 242 -4.13 13.52 8.34
CA LYS A 242 -4.36 14.19 7.04
C LYS A 242 -3.59 15.50 6.93
N ARG A 243 -3.20 16.09 8.05
CA ARG A 243 -2.49 17.37 8.06
C ARG A 243 -1.18 17.30 7.29
N ARG A 244 -0.78 18.42 6.71
CA ARG A 244 0.44 18.55 5.90
C ARG A 244 1.71 18.23 6.69
N GLU A 245 1.70 18.51 7.97
CA GLU A 245 2.80 18.26 8.92
C GLU A 245 3.06 16.76 9.08
N PHE A 246 2.03 15.91 9.01
CA PHE A 246 2.17 14.45 9.12
C PHE A 246 2.71 13.86 7.80
N LYS A 247 3.96 14.17 7.48
CA LYS A 247 4.60 13.91 6.20
C LYS A 247 5.35 12.58 6.18
N VAL A 248 5.16 11.81 5.13
CA VAL A 248 5.99 10.62 4.86
C VAL A 248 7.25 11.07 4.12
N TYR A 249 8.37 11.12 4.80
CA TYR A 249 9.65 11.44 4.18
C TYR A 249 10.09 10.32 3.26
N LYS A 250 10.68 10.74 2.15
CA LYS A 250 11.29 9.84 1.18
C LYS A 250 12.54 10.50 0.62
N GLU A 251 13.65 9.83 0.76
CA GLU A 251 14.93 10.21 0.19
C GLU A 251 15.22 9.37 -1.05
N ASN A 252 15.73 10.02 -2.10
CA ASN A 252 16.25 9.31 -3.25
C ASN A 252 17.65 8.78 -2.89
N VAL A 253 17.77 7.46 -2.79
CA VAL A 253 19.04 6.81 -2.54
C VAL A 253 19.76 6.60 -3.86
N GLU A 254 21.01 7.02 -3.93
CA GLU A 254 21.85 6.69 -5.06
C GLU A 254 22.12 5.18 -5.11
N THR A 255 22.09 4.65 -6.31
CA THR A 255 22.17 3.20 -6.53
C THR A 255 22.95 2.94 -7.80
N VAL A 256 23.69 1.85 -7.82
CA VAL A 256 24.55 1.45 -8.95
C VAL A 256 23.83 0.47 -9.89
N TYR A 257 24.34 0.40 -11.11
CA TYR A 257 24.12 -0.67 -12.08
C TYR A 257 25.47 -1.21 -12.56
N LEU A 258 25.47 -2.40 -13.18
CA LEU A 258 26.65 -2.97 -13.81
C LEU A 258 26.55 -2.78 -15.33
N THR A 259 27.62 -2.27 -15.92
CA THR A 259 27.78 -2.16 -17.38
C THR A 259 27.92 -3.55 -18.02
N GLU A 260 27.75 -3.65 -19.34
CA GLU A 260 27.97 -4.92 -20.07
C GLU A 260 29.37 -5.49 -19.79
N LYS A 261 30.41 -4.65 -19.82
CA LYS A 261 31.79 -5.07 -19.53
C LYS A 261 31.92 -5.63 -18.11
N GLU A 262 31.30 -5.01 -17.10
CA GLU A 262 31.35 -5.50 -15.72
C GLU A 262 30.55 -6.81 -15.57
N LEU A 263 29.44 -6.97 -16.31
CA LEU A 263 28.69 -8.22 -16.36
C LEU A 263 29.49 -9.33 -17.06
N ASP A 264 30.27 -9.00 -18.08
CA ASP A 264 31.17 -9.95 -18.76
C ASP A 264 32.28 -10.40 -17.84
N ASN A 265 32.95 -9.47 -17.15
CA ASN A 265 33.96 -9.79 -16.15
C ASN A 265 33.42 -10.75 -15.08
N LEU A 266 32.21 -10.48 -14.59
CA LEU A 266 31.54 -11.32 -13.60
C LEU A 266 31.18 -12.71 -14.18
N TYR A 267 30.68 -12.77 -15.42
CA TYR A 267 30.26 -14.00 -16.10
C TYR A 267 31.46 -14.96 -16.30
N ASN A 268 32.62 -14.42 -16.63
CA ASN A 268 33.83 -15.19 -16.95
C ASN A 268 34.66 -15.63 -15.74
N LEU A 269 34.21 -15.33 -14.49
CA LEU A 269 34.90 -15.78 -13.30
C LEU A 269 34.91 -17.31 -13.18
N GLU A 270 36.08 -17.88 -12.88
CA GLU A 270 36.19 -19.26 -12.43
C GLU A 270 35.79 -19.37 -10.97
N LEU A 271 34.78 -20.18 -10.67
CA LEU A 271 34.13 -20.24 -9.38
C LEU A 271 33.79 -21.68 -8.99
N ASN A 272 33.73 -21.95 -7.67
CA ASN A 272 33.13 -23.16 -7.18
C ASN A 272 31.61 -23.21 -7.50
N GLU A 273 30.99 -24.40 -7.35
CA GLU A 273 29.61 -24.63 -7.69
C GLU A 273 28.63 -23.69 -6.97
N GLY A 274 28.81 -23.48 -5.66
CA GLY A 274 27.93 -22.63 -4.87
C GLY A 274 28.00 -21.14 -5.25
N GLU A 275 29.21 -20.63 -5.52
CA GLU A 275 29.44 -19.26 -6.01
C GLU A 275 28.94 -19.12 -7.45
N SER A 276 29.11 -20.16 -8.28
CA SER A 276 28.66 -20.21 -9.68
C SER A 276 27.15 -20.09 -9.78
N CYS A 277 26.39 -20.81 -8.96
CA CYS A 277 24.92 -20.69 -8.92
C CYS A 277 24.44 -19.25 -8.62
N VAL A 278 25.10 -18.56 -7.67
CA VAL A 278 24.78 -17.17 -7.33
C VAL A 278 25.10 -16.22 -8.48
N ARG A 279 26.31 -16.37 -9.09
CA ARG A 279 26.72 -15.61 -10.26
C ARG A 279 25.74 -15.80 -11.40
N ASP A 280 25.42 -17.05 -11.74
CA ASP A 280 24.57 -17.40 -12.88
C ASP A 280 23.13 -16.91 -12.68
N SER A 281 22.55 -17.05 -11.50
CA SER A 281 21.23 -16.49 -11.20
C SER A 281 21.18 -14.95 -11.29
N PHE A 282 22.29 -14.28 -10.90
CA PHE A 282 22.41 -12.83 -11.04
C PHE A 282 22.54 -12.40 -12.52
N ILE A 283 23.32 -13.12 -13.31
CA ILE A 283 23.46 -12.88 -14.76
C ILE A 283 22.11 -13.09 -15.46
N VAL A 284 21.39 -14.19 -15.16
CA VAL A 284 20.04 -14.40 -15.69
C VAL A 284 19.15 -13.21 -15.35
N SER A 285 19.16 -12.72 -14.10
CA SER A 285 18.40 -11.53 -13.69
C SER A 285 18.84 -10.26 -14.44
N SER A 286 20.15 -10.13 -14.75
CA SER A 286 20.72 -8.97 -15.44
C SER A 286 20.38 -8.90 -16.93
N TYR A 287 19.99 -10.02 -17.54
CA TYR A 287 19.58 -10.09 -18.94
C TYR A 287 18.09 -10.37 -19.15
N THR A 288 17.32 -10.59 -18.08
CA THR A 288 15.87 -10.77 -18.12
C THR A 288 15.10 -9.66 -17.42
N GLY A 289 15.77 -8.88 -16.57
CA GLY A 289 15.12 -7.86 -15.76
C GLY A 289 14.21 -8.42 -14.67
N LEU A 290 14.12 -9.72 -14.46
CA LEU A 290 13.29 -10.36 -13.44
C LEU A 290 13.74 -9.97 -12.02
N ARG A 291 12.79 -9.89 -11.11
CA ARG A 291 13.11 -9.69 -9.68
C ARG A 291 13.66 -10.97 -9.08
N TYR A 292 14.46 -10.85 -8.03
CA TYR A 292 14.95 -12.01 -7.28
C TYR A 292 13.86 -13.02 -6.93
N SER A 293 12.68 -12.56 -6.50
CA SER A 293 11.54 -13.44 -6.18
C SER A 293 11.01 -14.21 -7.39
N ASP A 294 11.14 -13.65 -8.59
CA ASP A 294 10.68 -14.26 -9.83
C ASP A 294 11.75 -15.24 -10.34
N ILE A 295 13.04 -14.89 -10.24
CA ILE A 295 14.17 -15.82 -10.52
C ILE A 295 14.09 -17.06 -9.62
N ALA A 296 13.82 -16.88 -8.31
CA ALA A 296 13.73 -17.99 -7.37
C ALA A 296 12.54 -18.96 -7.65
N ARG A 297 11.59 -18.55 -8.48
CA ARG A 297 10.43 -19.37 -8.89
C ARG A 297 10.50 -19.87 -10.32
N LEU A 298 11.58 -19.55 -11.03
CA LEU A 298 11.76 -20.08 -12.39
C LEU A 298 11.81 -21.61 -12.37
N GLN A 299 11.21 -22.20 -13.37
CA GLN A 299 11.17 -23.64 -13.61
C GLN A 299 11.32 -23.89 -15.11
N GLN A 300 11.65 -25.12 -15.50
CA GLN A 300 11.81 -25.52 -16.89
C GLN A 300 10.59 -25.17 -17.75
N LYS A 301 9.37 -25.32 -17.26
CA LYS A 301 8.13 -24.99 -17.95
C LYS A 301 8.00 -23.52 -18.39
N HIS A 302 8.83 -22.63 -17.85
CA HIS A 302 8.86 -21.21 -18.22
C HIS A 302 9.81 -20.92 -19.38
N LEU A 303 10.59 -21.93 -19.82
CA LEU A 303 11.67 -21.83 -20.80
C LEU A 303 11.22 -22.48 -22.12
N ASP A 304 11.21 -21.70 -23.18
CA ASP A 304 10.99 -22.14 -24.54
C ASP A 304 12.29 -21.97 -25.31
N PHE A 305 13.03 -23.06 -25.50
CA PHE A 305 14.33 -23.05 -26.19
C PHE A 305 14.17 -22.96 -27.72
N ASP A 306 13.05 -23.44 -28.27
CA ASP A 306 12.81 -23.44 -29.70
C ASP A 306 12.56 -22.01 -30.19
N ASN A 307 11.70 -21.27 -29.49
CA ASN A 307 11.40 -19.87 -29.77
C ASN A 307 12.33 -18.88 -29.03
N LYS A 308 13.24 -19.39 -28.21
CA LYS A 308 14.15 -18.58 -27.36
C LYS A 308 13.44 -17.55 -26.49
N LEU A 309 12.36 -17.98 -25.83
CA LEU A 309 11.52 -17.15 -24.98
C LEU A 309 11.49 -17.68 -23.55
N LEU A 310 11.37 -16.74 -22.59
CA LEU A 310 11.08 -16.99 -21.19
C LEU A 310 9.74 -16.35 -20.85
N THR A 311 8.79 -17.15 -20.36
CA THR A 311 7.43 -16.68 -20.05
C THR A 311 7.11 -16.96 -18.58
N ILE A 312 6.78 -15.92 -17.80
CA ILE A 312 6.45 -16.05 -16.38
C ILE A 312 5.44 -15.01 -15.92
N VAL A 313 4.56 -15.39 -14.99
CA VAL A 313 3.72 -14.42 -14.24
C VAL A 313 4.49 -13.92 -13.02
N THR A 314 4.75 -12.61 -12.98
CA THR A 314 5.53 -11.97 -11.92
C THR A 314 4.79 -11.98 -10.57
N GLN A 315 5.47 -12.31 -9.48
CA GLN A 315 4.87 -12.46 -8.15
C GLN A 315 4.30 -11.15 -7.58
N LYS A 316 5.03 -10.04 -7.77
CA LYS A 316 4.69 -8.77 -7.13
C LYS A 316 3.53 -8.03 -7.81
N THR A 317 3.45 -8.11 -9.14
CA THR A 317 2.48 -7.33 -9.94
C THR A 317 1.41 -8.20 -10.57
N ASN A 318 1.58 -9.53 -10.51
CA ASN A 318 0.72 -10.52 -11.16
C ASN A 318 0.56 -10.25 -12.67
N THR A 319 1.67 -9.88 -13.33
CA THR A 319 1.72 -9.55 -14.74
C THR A 319 2.44 -10.67 -15.49
N LEU A 320 1.84 -11.17 -16.57
CA LEU A 320 2.53 -12.06 -17.51
C LEU A 320 3.59 -11.25 -18.23
N VAL A 321 4.81 -11.74 -18.26
CA VAL A 321 5.92 -11.18 -19.05
C VAL A 321 6.51 -12.25 -19.95
N VAL A 322 6.80 -11.84 -21.19
CA VAL A 322 7.48 -12.66 -22.20
C VAL A 322 8.79 -11.96 -22.52
N ILE A 323 9.89 -12.67 -22.36
CA ILE A 323 11.24 -12.10 -22.40
C ILE A 323 12.07 -12.89 -23.43
N PRO A 324 12.69 -12.24 -24.41
CA PRO A 324 13.64 -12.89 -25.30
C PRO A 324 14.83 -13.46 -24.51
N MET A 325 15.21 -14.68 -24.80
CA MET A 325 16.31 -15.35 -24.12
C MET A 325 17.64 -14.90 -24.72
N HIS A 326 18.40 -14.15 -23.93
CA HIS A 326 19.76 -13.71 -24.32
C HIS A 326 20.70 -14.93 -24.41
N PRO A 327 21.69 -14.97 -25.35
CA PRO A 327 22.60 -16.12 -25.50
C PRO A 327 23.31 -16.55 -24.22
N LYS A 328 23.74 -15.63 -23.36
CA LYS A 328 24.32 -15.95 -22.05
C LYS A 328 23.31 -16.63 -21.12
N VAL A 329 22.03 -16.24 -21.17
CA VAL A 329 20.95 -16.86 -20.38
C VAL A 329 20.71 -18.28 -20.86
N GLU A 330 20.63 -18.48 -22.18
CA GLU A 330 20.51 -19.80 -22.79
C GLU A 330 21.68 -20.71 -22.41
N ALA A 331 22.93 -20.23 -22.51
CA ALA A 331 24.12 -20.98 -22.14
C ALA A 331 24.10 -21.37 -20.65
N ILE A 332 23.67 -20.49 -19.76
CA ILE A 332 23.49 -20.79 -18.34
C ILE A 332 22.46 -21.90 -18.15
N PHE A 333 21.26 -21.80 -18.76
CA PHE A 333 20.25 -22.84 -18.59
C PHE A 333 20.69 -24.20 -19.14
N ARG A 334 21.41 -24.22 -20.27
CA ARG A 334 22.01 -25.46 -20.83
C ARG A 334 23.03 -26.08 -19.87
N LYS A 335 23.87 -25.26 -19.22
CA LYS A 335 24.82 -25.70 -18.19
C LYS A 335 24.15 -26.44 -17.03
N TYR A 336 22.93 -26.05 -16.68
CA TYR A 336 22.12 -26.68 -15.61
C TYR A 336 21.09 -27.70 -16.13
N GLY A 337 21.36 -28.34 -17.29
CA GLY A 337 20.47 -29.37 -17.84
C GLY A 337 19.11 -28.84 -18.29
N ASN A 338 19.09 -27.68 -18.95
CA ASN A 338 17.89 -26.95 -19.39
C ASN A 338 17.00 -26.49 -18.21
N GLN A 339 17.60 -26.22 -17.07
CA GLN A 339 16.90 -25.75 -15.87
C GLN A 339 17.49 -24.42 -15.39
N PRO A 340 16.72 -23.61 -14.65
CA PRO A 340 17.26 -22.45 -13.97
C PRO A 340 18.26 -22.86 -12.88
N PRO A 341 19.32 -22.07 -12.62
CA PRO A 341 20.24 -22.29 -11.52
C PRO A 341 19.53 -22.20 -10.18
N ALA A 342 19.94 -22.98 -9.20
CA ALA A 342 19.42 -22.91 -7.84
C ALA A 342 19.67 -21.55 -7.19
N VAL A 343 18.66 -21.00 -6.51
CA VAL A 343 18.75 -19.67 -5.90
C VAL A 343 18.83 -19.82 -4.38
N GLN A 344 19.90 -19.25 -3.80
CA GLN A 344 20.10 -19.17 -2.34
C GLN A 344 19.19 -18.09 -1.73
N SER A 345 19.13 -17.97 -0.40
CA SER A 345 18.41 -16.87 0.25
C SER A 345 18.91 -15.49 -0.23
N ASN A 346 18.03 -14.49 -0.30
CA ASN A 346 18.41 -13.16 -0.77
C ASN A 346 19.56 -12.54 0.05
N GLN A 347 19.62 -12.84 1.34
CA GLN A 347 20.68 -12.36 2.22
C GLN A 347 22.03 -13.02 1.86
N SER A 348 22.05 -14.35 1.67
CA SER A 348 23.24 -15.07 1.23
C SER A 348 23.69 -14.61 -0.15
N THR A 349 22.75 -14.53 -1.10
CA THR A 349 22.99 -14.02 -2.46
C THR A 349 23.69 -12.66 -2.42
N ASN A 350 23.14 -11.68 -1.69
CA ASN A 350 23.74 -10.33 -1.62
C ASN A 350 25.15 -10.34 -1.00
N ARG A 351 25.40 -11.18 0.00
CA ARG A 351 26.74 -11.32 0.61
C ARG A 351 27.76 -11.89 -0.38
N ILE A 352 27.36 -12.92 -1.12
CA ILE A 352 28.25 -13.57 -2.10
C ILE A 352 28.48 -12.64 -3.29
N LEU A 353 27.45 -11.97 -3.82
CA LEU A 353 27.56 -11.04 -4.94
C LEU A 353 28.62 -9.96 -4.72
N LYS A 354 28.69 -9.37 -3.52
CA LYS A 354 29.71 -8.37 -3.20
C LYS A 354 31.13 -8.94 -3.36
N LYS A 355 31.36 -10.18 -2.87
CA LYS A 355 32.62 -10.86 -3.03
C LYS A 355 32.96 -11.14 -4.49
N LEU A 356 31.96 -11.61 -5.26
CA LEU A 356 32.13 -11.93 -6.68
C LEU A 356 32.41 -10.67 -7.51
N CYS A 357 31.71 -9.57 -7.23
CA CYS A 357 31.94 -8.29 -7.89
C CYS A 357 33.36 -7.76 -7.60
N ARG A 358 33.89 -7.95 -6.37
CA ARG A 358 35.25 -7.59 -6.03
C ARG A 358 36.26 -8.48 -6.77
N LYS A 359 36.04 -9.80 -6.86
CA LYS A 359 36.85 -10.72 -7.68
C LYS A 359 36.81 -10.33 -9.16
N ALA A 360 35.71 -9.82 -9.67
CA ALA A 360 35.56 -9.35 -11.06
C ALA A 360 36.19 -7.97 -11.34
N GLY A 361 36.86 -7.37 -10.36
CA GLY A 361 37.49 -6.05 -10.49
C GLY A 361 36.52 -4.87 -10.49
N ILE A 362 35.32 -5.04 -9.98
CA ILE A 362 34.31 -3.97 -9.90
C ILE A 362 34.52 -3.17 -8.61
N THR A 363 35.61 -2.46 -8.52
CA THR A 363 36.12 -1.79 -7.30
C THR A 363 36.11 -0.27 -7.41
N ASN A 364 35.57 0.31 -8.48
CA ASN A 364 35.49 1.75 -8.64
C ASN A 364 34.79 2.39 -7.46
N PHE A 365 35.30 3.54 -7.02
CA PHE A 365 34.66 4.31 -5.95
C PHE A 365 33.44 5.08 -6.43
N VAL A 366 32.42 5.09 -5.62
CA VAL A 366 31.16 5.83 -5.87
C VAL A 366 30.86 6.66 -4.62
N SER A 367 30.85 7.99 -4.75
CA SER A 367 30.42 8.89 -3.69
C SER A 367 28.90 8.99 -3.70
N VAL A 368 28.30 8.82 -2.52
CA VAL A 368 26.84 8.90 -2.32
C VAL A 368 26.55 9.82 -1.13
N VAL A 369 25.47 10.58 -1.24
CA VAL A 369 24.95 11.36 -0.12
C VAL A 369 23.93 10.50 0.64
N GLU A 370 24.23 10.17 1.87
CA GLU A 370 23.36 9.41 2.76
C GLU A 370 22.92 10.28 3.95
N THR A 371 21.63 10.24 4.29
CA THR A 371 21.14 10.86 5.53
C THR A 371 21.05 9.82 6.64
N SER A 372 21.66 10.11 7.78
CA SER A 372 21.64 9.27 8.98
C SER A 372 21.47 10.14 10.21
N GLY A 373 20.48 9.82 11.07
CA GLY A 373 20.14 10.66 12.24
C GLY A 373 19.72 12.09 11.88
N GLY A 374 19.13 12.30 10.70
CA GLY A 374 18.71 13.63 10.22
C GLY A 374 19.84 14.47 9.60
N ILE A 375 21.07 13.98 9.57
CA ILE A 375 22.23 14.70 9.04
C ILE A 375 22.68 14.03 7.74
N LYS A 376 23.01 14.83 6.73
CA LYS A 376 23.56 14.36 5.45
C LYS A 376 25.07 14.16 5.58
N HIS A 377 25.55 13.03 5.09
CA HIS A 377 26.96 12.67 5.01
C HIS A 377 27.28 12.26 3.59
N GLU A 378 28.38 12.74 3.06
CA GLU A 378 28.97 12.19 1.84
C GLU A 378 29.83 11.01 2.22
N ILE A 379 29.55 9.85 1.64
CA ILE A 379 30.24 8.58 1.94
C ILE A 379 30.66 7.96 0.63
N THR A 380 31.94 7.55 0.56
CA THR A 380 32.48 6.86 -0.61
C THR A 380 32.47 5.35 -0.36
N HIS A 381 31.89 4.59 -1.28
CA HIS A 381 31.84 3.14 -1.26
C HIS A 381 32.53 2.56 -2.49
N GLU A 382 33.11 1.37 -2.35
CA GLU A 382 33.45 0.58 -3.54
C GLU A 382 32.13 0.13 -4.22
N LYS A 383 32.07 0.18 -5.55
CA LYS A 383 30.88 -0.19 -6.32
C LYS A 383 30.39 -1.60 -5.98
N CYS A 384 31.30 -2.57 -5.78
CA CYS A 384 30.96 -3.94 -5.40
C CYS A 384 30.17 -4.01 -4.09
N ASP A 385 30.42 -3.12 -3.11
CA ASP A 385 29.70 -3.11 -1.83
C ASP A 385 28.29 -2.56 -1.94
N MET A 386 27.96 -1.86 -3.02
CA MET A 386 26.63 -1.35 -3.33
C MET A 386 25.78 -2.33 -4.16
N VAL A 387 26.39 -3.41 -4.68
CA VAL A 387 25.70 -4.40 -5.50
C VAL A 387 24.78 -5.28 -4.64
N THR A 388 23.56 -5.45 -5.13
CA THR A 388 22.53 -6.33 -4.56
C THR A 388 21.81 -7.10 -5.66
N SER A 389 21.03 -8.11 -5.31
CA SER A 389 20.18 -8.81 -6.28
C SER A 389 19.29 -7.87 -7.12
N HIS A 390 18.90 -6.71 -6.56
CA HIS A 390 18.10 -5.71 -7.27
C HIS A 390 18.93 -4.88 -8.27
N THR A 391 20.26 -4.88 -8.13
CA THR A 391 21.17 -4.24 -9.09
C THR A 391 21.08 -4.89 -10.46
N ALA A 392 20.90 -6.22 -10.53
CA ALA A 392 20.70 -6.95 -11.78
C ALA A 392 19.57 -6.34 -12.65
N ARG A 393 18.42 -6.08 -12.03
CA ARG A 393 17.27 -5.49 -12.75
C ARG A 393 17.54 -4.04 -13.19
N ARG A 394 18.32 -3.26 -12.42
CA ARG A 394 18.76 -1.93 -12.85
C ARG A 394 19.74 -2.02 -14.01
N SER A 395 20.68 -2.97 -13.96
CA SER A 395 21.62 -3.22 -15.05
C SER A 395 20.87 -3.56 -16.33
N PHE A 396 19.91 -4.49 -16.27
CA PHE A 396 19.04 -4.79 -17.41
C PHE A 396 18.39 -3.54 -17.99
N ALA A 397 17.65 -2.79 -17.15
CA ALA A 397 16.92 -1.62 -17.61
C ALA A 397 17.84 -0.55 -18.21
N THR A 398 18.98 -0.27 -17.56
CA THR A 398 19.92 0.76 -18.01
C THR A 398 20.67 0.33 -19.27
N ASN A 399 21.16 -0.92 -19.34
CA ASN A 399 21.89 -1.41 -20.52
C ASN A 399 20.96 -1.56 -21.74
N ALA A 400 19.73 -2.07 -21.55
CA ALA A 400 18.72 -2.15 -22.60
C ALA A 400 18.34 -0.75 -23.15
N TYR A 401 18.17 0.22 -22.25
CA TYR A 401 17.90 1.61 -22.65
C TYR A 401 19.09 2.20 -23.43
N ARG A 402 20.34 1.96 -22.97
CA ARG A 402 21.57 2.41 -23.68
C ARG A 402 21.74 1.74 -25.03
N ALA A 403 21.26 0.51 -25.19
CA ALA A 403 21.23 -0.21 -26.45
C ALA A 403 20.15 0.28 -27.43
N GLY A 404 19.37 1.30 -27.03
CA GLY A 404 18.31 1.90 -27.87
C GLY A 404 16.96 1.17 -27.84
N ILE A 405 16.76 0.21 -26.92
CA ILE A 405 15.45 -0.45 -26.77
C ILE A 405 14.45 0.56 -26.24
N PRO A 406 13.27 0.72 -26.85
CA PRO A 406 12.25 1.66 -26.41
C PRO A 406 11.81 1.42 -24.97
N SER A 407 11.65 2.50 -24.16
CA SER A 407 11.25 2.42 -22.75
C SER A 407 10.01 1.56 -22.54
N LEU A 408 9.00 1.70 -23.40
CA LEU A 408 7.76 0.90 -23.34
C LEU A 408 8.02 -0.60 -23.46
N SER A 409 8.91 -1.02 -24.35
CA SER A 409 9.28 -2.43 -24.51
C SER A 409 10.01 -2.97 -23.27
N ILE A 410 10.94 -2.18 -22.71
CA ILE A 410 11.62 -2.55 -21.47
C ILE A 410 10.63 -2.61 -20.30
N MET A 411 9.65 -1.70 -20.25
CA MET A 411 8.60 -1.71 -19.23
C MET A 411 7.71 -2.95 -19.30
N GLN A 412 7.39 -3.43 -20.49
CA GLN A 412 6.64 -4.69 -20.68
C GLN A 412 7.40 -5.89 -20.11
N ILE A 413 8.70 -6.00 -20.40
CA ILE A 413 9.57 -7.06 -19.86
C ILE A 413 9.68 -6.94 -18.34
N THR A 414 9.91 -5.73 -17.87
CA THR A 414 10.12 -5.50 -16.42
C THR A 414 8.82 -5.41 -15.62
N GLY A 415 7.65 -5.35 -16.26
CA GLY A 415 6.34 -5.24 -15.59
C GLY A 415 6.19 -3.93 -14.79
N HIS A 416 6.65 -2.80 -15.33
CA HIS A 416 6.39 -1.47 -14.79
C HIS A 416 5.10 -0.91 -15.37
N SER A 417 4.21 -0.44 -14.51
CA SER A 417 2.92 0.14 -14.91
C SER A 417 2.98 1.63 -15.24
N THR A 418 4.05 2.31 -14.82
CA THR A 418 4.23 3.76 -15.06
C THR A 418 5.66 4.08 -15.45
N GLU A 419 5.82 5.00 -16.39
CA GLU A 419 7.13 5.49 -16.83
C GLU A 419 7.91 6.14 -15.68
N THR A 420 7.25 6.92 -14.84
CA THR A 420 7.86 7.52 -13.64
C THR A 420 8.49 6.48 -12.71
N SER A 421 7.87 5.30 -12.59
CA SER A 421 8.45 4.20 -11.79
C SER A 421 9.62 3.53 -12.50
N PHE A 422 9.56 3.43 -13.83
CA PHE A 422 10.60 2.86 -14.66
C PHE A 422 11.85 3.75 -14.70
N MET A 423 11.71 5.05 -14.93
CA MET A 423 12.82 6.00 -15.01
C MET A 423 13.70 6.03 -13.75
N LYS A 424 13.17 5.59 -12.60
CA LYS A 424 13.97 5.42 -11.37
C LYS A 424 14.99 4.28 -11.46
N TYR A 425 14.88 3.40 -12.44
CA TYR A 425 15.82 2.30 -12.69
C TYR A 425 16.91 2.69 -13.67
N ILE A 426 16.67 3.68 -14.53
CA ILE A 426 17.66 4.17 -15.50
C ILE A 426 18.70 5.01 -14.75
N ARG A 427 19.98 4.66 -14.95
CA ARG A 427 21.13 5.28 -14.32
C ARG A 427 22.09 5.80 -15.39
N ILE A 428 21.60 6.74 -16.18
CA ILE A 428 22.35 7.43 -17.23
C ILE A 428 22.49 8.87 -16.78
N SER A 429 23.74 9.40 -16.78
CA SER A 429 23.96 10.81 -16.50
C SER A 429 23.47 11.68 -17.66
N LYS A 430 23.30 12.99 -17.40
CA LYS A 430 22.89 13.92 -18.44
C LYS A 430 23.95 14.00 -19.57
N GLU A 431 25.22 13.89 -19.19
CA GLU A 431 26.36 13.87 -20.09
C GLU A 431 26.38 12.60 -20.94
N GLU A 432 26.19 11.42 -20.32
CA GLU A 432 26.09 10.14 -21.06
C GLU A 432 24.90 10.17 -22.05
N ASN A 433 23.75 10.73 -21.63
CA ASN A 433 22.61 10.89 -22.51
C ASN A 433 22.91 11.84 -23.68
N ALA A 434 23.56 12.97 -23.44
CA ALA A 434 23.98 13.90 -24.48
C ALA A 434 24.97 13.25 -25.46
N ILE A 435 25.94 12.49 -24.99
CA ILE A 435 26.88 11.73 -25.83
C ILE A 435 26.13 10.66 -26.67
N ALA A 436 25.15 9.99 -26.09
CA ALA A 436 24.34 9.03 -26.83
C ALA A 436 23.52 9.73 -27.95
N LEU A 437 22.89 10.87 -27.62
CA LEU A 437 22.12 11.66 -28.58
C LEU A 437 22.98 12.24 -29.70
N SER A 438 24.22 12.67 -29.43
CA SER A 438 25.14 13.19 -30.46
C SER A 438 25.45 12.16 -31.56
N LYS A 439 25.26 10.87 -31.30
CA LYS A 439 25.41 9.78 -32.28
C LYS A 439 24.15 9.54 -33.11
N HIS A 440 23.02 10.12 -32.73
CA HIS A 440 21.76 9.95 -33.45
C HIS A 440 21.79 10.72 -34.77
N THR A 441 21.14 10.20 -35.80
CA THR A 441 21.09 10.79 -37.16
C THR A 441 20.61 12.24 -37.14
N PHE A 442 19.64 12.57 -36.27
CA PHE A 442 19.13 13.93 -36.10
C PHE A 442 20.21 14.97 -35.76
N PHE A 443 21.24 14.58 -34.98
CA PHE A 443 22.35 15.46 -34.59
C PHE A 443 23.59 15.31 -35.49
N LYS A 444 23.54 14.41 -36.49
CA LYS A 444 24.61 14.19 -37.47
C LYS A 444 24.30 14.82 -38.84
N ALA A 445 23.17 15.51 -38.97
CA ALA A 445 22.77 16.15 -40.20
C ALA A 445 23.64 17.40 -40.45
N GLY A 446 24.61 17.27 -41.32
CA GLY A 446 25.54 18.28 -41.81
C GLY A 446 26.53 17.65 -42.75
#